data_25ff15845aa42203ca2ea83c9aa8765c
#
_entry.id   25ff15845aa42203ca2ea83c9aa8765c
#
_cell.length_a   1.000
_cell.length_b   1.000
_cell.length_c   1.000
_cell.angle_alpha   90.00
_cell.angle_beta   90.00
_cell.angle_gamma   90.00
#
_symmetry.space_group_name_H-M   'P 1'
#
loop_
_entity.id
_entity.type
_entity.pdbx_description
1 polymer ?
#
loop_
_entity_poly.entity_id
_entity_poly.type
_entity_poly.pdbx_seq_one_letter_code
_entity_poly.pdbx_strand_id
1 'polypeptide(L)'
;TNFKPMKADAVVSAYKRNVLILWVLHALTVVAFFVVAAFLVTQKITLFNAFLSVMFLCVLNYLFYTGRRIQLHLLTNILNVNCDPVKFEKVFRKLSEARVNRGVCQLNIARGQYYAGKFEEALATLDAMARPKDNSMQIFLYYNVKAGCCEELGNFDRVVEIREKVKQIMPNLKDGSPALRNGQQLLTIIDGMLTFHRGSYMRAYEIYEDLFEMTSYPLSRLTVLIKLAKMDQVTGAIRSAADHCEYVLDSGGTTFYKKQAEEILALCRPRKKEEEPAAEQTGEDKEDTDGAE
;
A
#
# COMPACT_ATOMS: atom_id res chain seq x y z
N THR A 1 -18.49 -5.78 -3.39
CA THR A 1 -18.02 -6.75 -4.42
C THR A 1 -16.67 -7.29 -3.98
N ASN A 2 -16.54 -8.62 -3.84
CA ASN A 2 -15.26 -9.25 -3.52
C ASN A 2 -14.45 -9.43 -4.82
N PHE A 3 -13.38 -8.67 -4.98
CA PHE A 3 -12.51 -8.74 -6.16
C PHE A 3 -11.41 -9.82 -6.06
N LYS A 4 -11.25 -10.48 -4.90
CA LYS A 4 -10.17 -11.45 -4.68
C LYS A 4 -10.12 -12.58 -5.73
N PRO A 5 -11.23 -13.25 -6.06
CA PRO A 5 -11.23 -14.35 -7.05
C PRO A 5 -11.26 -13.88 -8.51
N MET A 6 -11.52 -12.59 -8.78
CA MET A 6 -11.74 -12.07 -10.13
C MET A 6 -10.42 -11.77 -10.85
N LYS A 7 -10.32 -12.08 -12.16
CA LYS A 7 -9.23 -11.61 -13.02
C LYS A 7 -9.32 -10.08 -13.22
N ALA A 8 -8.21 -9.42 -13.54
CA ALA A 8 -8.14 -7.96 -13.70
C ALA A 8 -9.19 -7.42 -14.71
N ASP A 9 -9.42 -8.11 -15.83
CA ASP A 9 -10.41 -7.72 -16.84
C ASP A 9 -11.82 -7.73 -16.31
N ALA A 10 -12.17 -8.77 -15.56
CA ALA A 10 -13.48 -8.89 -14.92
C ALA A 10 -13.71 -7.80 -13.87
N VAL A 11 -12.65 -7.41 -13.12
CA VAL A 11 -12.71 -6.29 -12.17
C VAL A 11 -12.98 -4.98 -12.88
N VAL A 12 -12.24 -4.68 -13.97
CA VAL A 12 -12.42 -3.46 -14.76
C VAL A 12 -13.83 -3.41 -15.38
N SER A 13 -14.32 -4.52 -15.92
CA SER A 13 -15.67 -4.61 -16.49
C SER A 13 -16.74 -4.38 -15.42
N ALA A 14 -16.61 -5.00 -14.25
CA ALA A 14 -17.52 -4.78 -13.12
C ALA A 14 -17.52 -3.33 -12.65
N TYR A 15 -16.32 -2.72 -12.51
CA TYR A 15 -16.20 -1.30 -12.16
C TYR A 15 -16.90 -0.39 -13.17
N LYS A 16 -16.60 -0.56 -14.49
CA LYS A 16 -17.20 0.25 -15.55
C LYS A 16 -18.73 0.10 -15.56
N ARG A 17 -19.24 -1.11 -15.42
CA ARG A 17 -20.70 -1.38 -15.34
C ARG A 17 -21.34 -0.68 -14.15
N ASN A 18 -20.77 -0.81 -12.95
CA ASN A 18 -21.30 -0.19 -11.75
C ASN A 18 -21.28 1.35 -11.83
N VAL A 19 -20.19 1.93 -12.34
CA VAL A 19 -20.09 3.37 -12.55
C VAL A 19 -21.10 3.84 -13.59
N LEU A 20 -21.30 3.11 -14.68
CA LEU A 20 -22.32 3.43 -15.70
C LEU A 20 -23.73 3.43 -15.09
N ILE A 21 -24.09 2.41 -14.33
CA ILE A 21 -25.38 2.34 -13.63
C ILE A 21 -25.58 3.57 -12.75
N LEU A 22 -24.57 3.94 -11.95
CA LEU A 22 -24.64 5.11 -11.08
C LEU A 22 -24.73 6.43 -11.87
N TRP A 23 -24.14 6.51 -13.07
CA TRP A 23 -24.30 7.64 -13.97
C TRP A 23 -25.70 7.75 -14.55
N VAL A 24 -26.28 6.62 -14.99
CA VAL A 24 -27.67 6.58 -15.49
C VAL A 24 -28.65 6.99 -14.40
N LEU A 25 -28.50 6.45 -13.18
CA LEU A 25 -29.35 6.83 -12.04
C LEU A 25 -29.21 8.29 -11.70
N HIS A 26 -28.00 8.85 -11.74
CA HIS A 26 -27.77 10.28 -11.55
C HIS A 26 -28.45 11.13 -12.63
N ALA A 27 -28.35 10.75 -13.90
CA ALA A 27 -29.02 11.44 -14.99
C ALA A 27 -30.58 11.41 -14.83
N LEU A 28 -31.13 10.26 -14.41
CA LEU A 28 -32.56 10.15 -14.12
C LEU A 28 -33.00 11.07 -12.97
N THR A 29 -32.18 11.24 -11.92
CA THR A 29 -32.53 12.22 -10.85
C THR A 29 -32.50 13.65 -11.36
N VAL A 30 -31.59 14.02 -12.27
CA VAL A 30 -31.57 15.34 -12.89
C VAL A 30 -32.84 15.58 -13.73
N VAL A 31 -33.24 14.59 -14.54
CA VAL A 31 -34.51 14.69 -15.30
C VAL A 31 -35.70 14.83 -14.36
N ALA A 32 -35.76 14.08 -13.25
CA ALA A 32 -36.82 14.17 -12.27
C ALA A 32 -36.92 15.57 -11.65
N PHE A 33 -35.82 16.30 -11.43
CA PHE A 33 -35.83 17.69 -11.00
C PHE A 33 -36.62 18.59 -11.98
N PHE A 34 -36.37 18.43 -13.29
CA PHE A 34 -37.10 19.22 -14.30
C PHE A 34 -38.60 18.87 -14.35
N VAL A 35 -38.97 17.61 -14.16
CA VAL A 35 -40.37 17.17 -14.08
C VAL A 35 -41.07 17.78 -12.87
N VAL A 36 -40.44 17.78 -11.71
CA VAL A 36 -41.00 18.42 -10.50
C VAL A 36 -41.18 19.92 -10.71
N ALA A 37 -40.19 20.59 -11.32
CA ALA A 37 -40.29 22.02 -11.65
C ALA A 37 -41.43 22.30 -12.63
N ALA A 38 -41.61 21.50 -13.68
CA ALA A 38 -42.71 21.64 -14.63
C ALA A 38 -44.08 21.45 -13.97
N PHE A 39 -44.23 20.48 -13.07
CA PHE A 39 -45.48 20.26 -12.33
C PHE A 39 -45.78 21.39 -11.35
N LEU A 40 -44.77 22.02 -10.76
CA LEU A 40 -44.94 23.19 -9.91
C LEU A 40 -45.41 24.38 -10.74
N VAL A 41 -44.78 24.67 -11.88
CA VAL A 41 -45.18 25.77 -12.78
C VAL A 41 -46.58 25.59 -13.32
N THR A 42 -46.97 24.37 -13.66
CA THR A 42 -48.34 24.04 -14.14
C THR A 42 -49.36 23.89 -12.98
N GLN A 43 -48.98 24.21 -11.76
CA GLN A 43 -49.82 24.14 -10.54
C GLN A 43 -50.42 22.75 -10.27
N LYS A 44 -49.84 21.70 -10.81
CA LYS A 44 -50.26 20.30 -10.60
C LYS A 44 -49.84 19.73 -9.26
N ILE A 45 -48.87 20.34 -8.59
CA ILE A 45 -48.41 19.97 -7.24
C ILE A 45 -48.35 21.22 -6.35
N THR A 46 -48.55 21.04 -5.05
CA THR A 46 -48.41 22.11 -4.06
C THR A 46 -46.91 22.42 -3.85
N LEU A 47 -46.63 23.66 -3.40
CA LEU A 47 -45.27 24.09 -3.07
C LEU A 47 -44.61 23.15 -2.02
N PHE A 48 -45.39 22.69 -1.04
CA PHE A 48 -44.93 21.77 -0.01
C PHE A 48 -44.47 20.42 -0.61
N ASN A 49 -45.29 19.83 -1.50
CA ASN A 49 -44.93 18.55 -2.15
C ASN A 49 -43.74 18.72 -3.10
N ALA A 50 -43.61 19.84 -3.80
CA ALA A 50 -42.45 20.16 -4.61
C ALA A 50 -41.19 20.24 -3.76
N PHE A 51 -41.25 20.93 -2.60
CA PHE A 51 -40.12 21.02 -1.66
C PHE A 51 -39.66 19.64 -1.17
N LEU A 52 -40.58 18.77 -0.72
CA LEU A 52 -40.27 17.40 -0.29
C LEU A 52 -39.63 16.59 -1.40
N SER A 53 -40.16 16.69 -2.63
CA SER A 53 -39.63 16.00 -3.81
C SER A 53 -38.21 16.45 -4.12
N VAL A 54 -37.92 17.74 -4.10
CA VAL A 54 -36.59 18.32 -4.31
C VAL A 54 -35.59 17.81 -3.24
N MET A 55 -36.01 17.85 -1.96
CA MET A 55 -35.18 17.35 -0.86
C MET A 55 -34.80 15.87 -1.06
N PHE A 56 -35.78 15.03 -1.43
CA PHE A 56 -35.54 13.61 -1.70
C PHE A 56 -34.59 13.41 -2.88
N LEU A 57 -34.77 14.14 -3.99
CA LEU A 57 -33.89 14.09 -5.15
C LEU A 57 -32.46 14.56 -4.82
N CYS A 58 -32.30 15.57 -3.95
CA CYS A 58 -30.98 16.00 -3.47
C CYS A 58 -30.26 14.87 -2.71
N VAL A 59 -30.96 14.16 -1.82
CA VAL A 59 -30.41 13.01 -1.09
C VAL A 59 -30.00 11.90 -2.06
N LEU A 60 -30.84 11.53 -3.01
CA LEU A 60 -30.51 10.53 -4.03
C LEU A 60 -29.29 10.93 -4.85
N ASN A 61 -29.22 12.19 -5.29
CA ASN A 61 -28.08 12.72 -6.04
C ASN A 61 -26.78 12.59 -5.24
N TYR A 62 -26.81 12.96 -3.96
CA TYR A 62 -25.68 12.80 -3.05
C TYR A 62 -25.25 11.33 -2.89
N LEU A 63 -26.23 10.40 -2.74
CA LEU A 63 -25.95 8.96 -2.64
C LEU A 63 -25.28 8.40 -3.90
N PHE A 64 -25.75 8.78 -5.10
CA PHE A 64 -25.14 8.35 -6.36
C PHE A 64 -23.75 8.94 -6.55
N TYR A 65 -23.54 10.21 -6.20
CA TYR A 65 -22.23 10.84 -6.22
C TYR A 65 -21.25 10.11 -5.28
N THR A 66 -21.65 9.85 -4.05
CA THR A 66 -20.85 9.14 -3.05
C THR A 66 -20.58 7.69 -3.48
N GLY A 67 -21.60 7.02 -4.03
CA GLY A 67 -21.47 5.66 -4.57
C GLY A 67 -20.39 5.53 -5.62
N ARG A 68 -20.26 6.51 -6.53
CA ARG A 68 -19.17 6.53 -7.54
C ARG A 68 -17.78 6.63 -6.90
N ARG A 69 -17.64 7.45 -5.85
CA ARG A 69 -16.36 7.56 -5.12
C ARG A 69 -16.00 6.26 -4.40
N ILE A 70 -16.98 5.61 -3.80
CA ILE A 70 -16.81 4.31 -3.12
C ILE A 70 -16.33 3.23 -4.11
N GLN A 71 -16.84 3.20 -5.35
CA GLN A 71 -16.39 2.22 -6.36
C GLN A 71 -14.88 2.29 -6.63
N LEU A 72 -14.33 3.49 -6.74
CA LEU A 72 -12.88 3.65 -6.92
C LEU A 72 -12.10 3.22 -5.66
N HIS A 73 -12.64 3.53 -4.47
CA HIS A 73 -12.02 3.12 -3.21
C HIS A 73 -12.03 1.59 -3.02
N LEU A 74 -13.10 0.92 -3.46
CA LEU A 74 -13.16 -0.55 -3.43
C LEU A 74 -12.03 -1.21 -4.25
N LEU A 75 -11.58 -0.58 -5.35
CA LEU A 75 -10.45 -1.09 -6.12
C LEU A 75 -9.14 -1.06 -5.32
N THR A 76 -8.97 -0.10 -4.40
CA THR A 76 -7.75 -0.05 -3.57
C THR A 76 -7.64 -1.23 -2.60
N ASN A 77 -8.74 -1.92 -2.31
CA ASN A 77 -8.74 -3.11 -1.48
C ASN A 77 -7.99 -4.30 -2.12
N ILE A 78 -7.84 -4.30 -3.46
CA ILE A 78 -7.00 -5.30 -4.15
C ILE A 78 -5.57 -5.23 -3.64
N LEU A 79 -5.07 -4.02 -3.38
CA LEU A 79 -3.75 -3.80 -2.81
C LEU A 79 -3.78 -3.81 -1.27
N ASN A 80 -4.62 -2.99 -0.66
CA ASN A 80 -4.57 -2.74 0.79
C ASN A 80 -5.00 -3.96 1.64
N VAL A 81 -5.93 -4.76 1.12
CA VAL A 81 -6.52 -5.92 1.84
C VAL A 81 -6.03 -7.24 1.27
N ASN A 82 -6.00 -7.38 -0.06
CA ASN A 82 -5.63 -8.65 -0.70
C ASN A 82 -4.12 -8.76 -0.96
N CYS A 83 -3.34 -7.70 -0.74
CA CYS A 83 -1.89 -7.65 -0.94
C CYS A 83 -1.46 -8.14 -2.34
N ASP A 84 -2.25 -7.77 -3.38
CA ASP A 84 -2.00 -8.18 -4.77
C ASP A 84 -1.64 -6.96 -5.65
N PRO A 85 -0.38 -6.47 -5.57
CA PRO A 85 0.10 -5.33 -6.34
C PRO A 85 0.12 -5.58 -7.85
N VAL A 86 0.38 -6.81 -8.28
CA VAL A 86 0.45 -7.17 -9.71
C VAL A 86 -0.91 -7.00 -10.37
N LYS A 87 -1.95 -7.53 -9.74
CA LYS A 87 -3.33 -7.36 -10.21
C LYS A 87 -3.79 -5.91 -10.09
N PHE A 88 -3.43 -5.24 -9.00
CA PHE A 88 -3.75 -3.84 -8.76
C PHE A 88 -3.19 -2.94 -9.86
N GLU A 89 -1.90 -3.06 -10.19
CA GLU A 89 -1.25 -2.35 -11.30
C GLU A 89 -1.98 -2.59 -12.62
N LYS A 90 -2.30 -3.86 -12.95
CA LYS A 90 -3.00 -4.24 -14.18
C LYS A 90 -4.37 -3.59 -14.31
N VAL A 91 -5.14 -3.55 -13.21
CA VAL A 91 -6.46 -2.91 -13.17
C VAL A 91 -6.34 -1.41 -13.47
N PHE A 92 -5.41 -0.71 -12.79
CA PHE A 92 -5.25 0.74 -12.98
C PHE A 92 -4.64 1.12 -14.32
N ARG A 93 -3.78 0.29 -14.93
CA ARG A 93 -3.31 0.49 -16.33
C ARG A 93 -4.50 0.47 -17.30
N LYS A 94 -5.38 -0.53 -17.23
CA LYS A 94 -6.57 -0.63 -18.09
C LYS A 94 -7.56 0.52 -17.88
N LEU A 95 -7.69 1.03 -16.65
CA LEU A 95 -8.50 2.22 -16.37
C LEU A 95 -7.86 3.49 -16.94
N SER A 96 -6.55 3.63 -16.88
CA SER A 96 -5.79 4.74 -17.47
C SER A 96 -5.93 4.78 -18.99
N GLU A 97 -5.84 3.64 -19.66
CA GLU A 97 -6.10 3.50 -21.12
C GLU A 97 -7.51 3.94 -21.48
N ALA A 98 -8.50 3.63 -20.63
CA ALA A 98 -9.87 4.09 -20.79
C ALA A 98 -10.10 5.57 -20.39
N ARG A 99 -9.03 6.34 -20.16
CA ARG A 99 -9.03 7.76 -19.76
C ARG A 99 -9.82 8.08 -18.48
N VAL A 100 -9.97 7.10 -17.58
CA VAL A 100 -10.59 7.32 -16.28
C VAL A 100 -9.56 8.01 -15.39
N ASN A 101 -9.84 9.21 -14.94
CA ASN A 101 -9.05 9.99 -13.96
C ASN A 101 -7.54 9.72 -14.00
N ARG A 102 -6.87 10.17 -15.07
CA ARG A 102 -5.50 9.79 -15.43
C ARG A 102 -4.50 9.96 -14.27
N GLY A 103 -4.58 11.07 -13.53
CA GLY A 103 -3.66 11.33 -12.40
C GLY A 103 -3.82 10.31 -11.26
N VAL A 104 -5.07 9.98 -10.89
CA VAL A 104 -5.33 8.95 -9.87
C VAL A 104 -4.88 7.58 -10.34
N CYS A 105 -5.09 7.25 -11.62
CA CYS A 105 -4.62 5.98 -12.18
C CYS A 105 -3.10 5.89 -12.16
N GLN A 106 -2.38 6.92 -12.59
CA GLN A 106 -0.90 6.94 -12.59
C GLN A 106 -0.33 6.76 -11.18
N LEU A 107 -0.87 7.46 -10.20
CA LEU A 107 -0.44 7.30 -8.80
C LEU A 107 -0.67 5.87 -8.29
N ASN A 108 -1.81 5.26 -8.62
CA ASN A 108 -2.09 3.88 -8.22
C ASN A 108 -1.27 2.84 -9.02
N ILE A 109 -0.91 3.12 -10.27
CA ILE A 109 0.05 2.30 -11.04
C ILE A 109 1.41 2.31 -10.32
N ALA A 110 1.92 3.49 -9.97
CA ALA A 110 3.18 3.62 -9.24
C ALA A 110 3.15 2.89 -7.89
N ARG A 111 2.02 2.94 -7.16
CA ARG A 111 1.83 2.14 -5.94
C ARG A 111 1.91 0.64 -6.21
N GLY A 112 1.24 0.16 -7.25
CA GLY A 112 1.30 -1.25 -7.65
C GLY A 112 2.71 -1.68 -7.98
N GLN A 113 3.44 -0.87 -8.75
CA GLN A 113 4.85 -1.09 -9.10
C GLN A 113 5.75 -1.14 -7.86
N TYR A 114 5.60 -0.18 -6.94
CA TYR A 114 6.36 -0.16 -5.69
C TYR A 114 6.17 -1.45 -4.89
N TYR A 115 4.92 -1.84 -4.60
CA TYR A 115 4.64 -3.04 -3.82
C TYR A 115 4.92 -4.36 -4.58
N ALA A 116 5.11 -4.29 -5.90
CA ALA A 116 5.62 -5.40 -6.72
C ALA A 116 7.16 -5.46 -6.76
N GLY A 117 7.87 -4.53 -6.10
CA GLY A 117 9.34 -4.46 -6.09
C GLY A 117 9.96 -3.80 -7.33
N LYS A 118 9.18 -3.09 -8.13
CA LYS A 118 9.62 -2.39 -9.36
C LYS A 118 9.89 -0.91 -9.05
N PHE A 119 10.91 -0.64 -8.25
CA PHE A 119 11.12 0.68 -7.64
C PHE A 119 11.47 1.76 -8.66
N GLU A 120 12.34 1.45 -9.63
CA GLU A 120 12.74 2.38 -10.70
C GLU A 120 11.54 2.72 -11.62
N GLU A 121 10.73 1.70 -11.98
CA GLU A 121 9.52 1.91 -12.77
C GLU A 121 8.52 2.79 -12.02
N ALA A 122 8.36 2.57 -10.71
CA ALA A 122 7.48 3.36 -9.87
C ALA A 122 7.93 4.83 -9.80
N LEU A 123 9.23 5.09 -9.61
CA LEU A 123 9.80 6.44 -9.64
C LEU A 123 9.59 7.11 -11.00
N ALA A 124 9.89 6.42 -12.10
CA ALA A 124 9.67 6.93 -13.45
C ALA A 124 8.19 7.28 -13.69
N THR A 125 7.25 6.45 -13.21
CA THR A 125 5.82 6.73 -13.29
C THR A 125 5.43 7.97 -12.48
N LEU A 126 5.97 8.14 -11.27
CA LEU A 126 5.72 9.31 -10.41
C LEU A 126 6.32 10.60 -10.99
N ASP A 127 7.51 10.51 -11.57
CA ASP A 127 8.21 11.68 -12.16
C ASP A 127 7.55 12.13 -13.48
N ALA A 128 6.94 11.20 -14.23
CA ALA A 128 6.20 11.51 -15.45
C ALA A 128 4.78 12.05 -15.21
N MET A 129 4.22 11.90 -14.03
CA MET A 129 2.87 12.39 -13.72
C MET A 129 2.88 13.82 -13.20
N ALA A 130 1.78 14.55 -13.42
CA ALA A 130 1.58 15.84 -12.76
C ALA A 130 1.51 15.67 -11.24
N ARG A 131 2.35 16.42 -10.51
CA ARG A 131 2.36 16.39 -9.05
C ARG A 131 0.96 16.74 -8.51
N PRO A 132 0.41 15.98 -7.54
CA PRO A 132 -0.86 16.31 -6.90
C PRO A 132 -0.81 17.66 -6.17
N LYS A 133 -1.98 18.29 -6.00
CA LYS A 133 -2.09 19.57 -5.26
C LYS A 133 -1.74 19.38 -3.77
N ASP A 134 -1.09 20.36 -3.17
CA ASP A 134 -0.60 20.31 -1.78
C ASP A 134 -1.70 20.09 -0.73
N ASN A 135 -2.90 20.56 -0.99
CA ASN A 135 -4.06 20.36 -0.10
C ASN A 135 -4.83 19.05 -0.33
N SER A 136 -4.33 18.16 -1.19
CA SER A 136 -4.96 16.89 -1.48
C SER A 136 -4.36 15.75 -0.65
N MET A 137 -5.18 14.78 -0.26
CA MET A 137 -4.66 13.53 0.37
C MET A 137 -3.70 12.77 -0.56
N GLN A 138 -3.80 12.98 -1.86
CA GLN A 138 -2.98 12.30 -2.87
C GLN A 138 -1.51 12.75 -2.83
N ILE A 139 -1.21 13.96 -2.35
CA ILE A 139 0.17 14.45 -2.27
C ILE A 139 0.99 13.62 -1.26
N PHE A 140 0.39 13.24 -0.12
CA PHE A 140 1.07 12.42 0.88
C PHE A 140 1.27 10.99 0.40
N LEU A 141 0.29 10.45 -0.33
CA LEU A 141 0.42 9.14 -0.96
C LEU A 141 1.53 9.16 -2.04
N TYR A 142 1.61 10.22 -2.83
CA TYR A 142 2.68 10.43 -3.82
C TYR A 142 4.07 10.43 -3.15
N TYR A 143 4.24 11.21 -2.08
CA TYR A 143 5.50 11.27 -1.37
C TYR A 143 5.82 9.99 -0.58
N ASN A 144 4.81 9.29 -0.07
CA ASN A 144 5.01 8.00 0.60
C ASN A 144 5.60 6.95 -0.36
N VAL A 145 5.00 6.80 -1.54
CA VAL A 145 5.51 5.86 -2.56
C VAL A 145 6.91 6.29 -3.03
N LYS A 146 7.12 7.59 -3.24
CA LYS A 146 8.42 8.12 -3.68
C LYS A 146 9.52 7.90 -2.64
N ALA A 147 9.23 8.15 -1.35
CA ALA A 147 10.15 7.89 -0.25
C ALA A 147 10.48 6.41 -0.10
N GLY A 148 9.47 5.54 -0.17
CA GLY A 148 9.68 4.09 -0.11
C GLY A 148 10.53 3.56 -1.27
N CYS A 149 10.31 4.04 -2.50
CA CYS A 149 11.16 3.68 -3.63
C CYS A 149 12.62 4.16 -3.42
N CYS A 150 12.81 5.40 -2.94
CA CYS A 150 14.14 5.93 -2.66
C CYS A 150 14.85 5.14 -1.53
N GLU A 151 14.12 4.73 -0.49
CA GLU A 151 14.64 3.89 0.58
C GLU A 151 15.13 2.53 0.05
N GLU A 152 14.30 1.82 -0.72
CA GLU A 152 14.64 0.49 -1.24
C GLU A 152 15.79 0.55 -2.29
N LEU A 153 16.00 1.70 -2.93
CA LEU A 153 17.12 1.98 -3.83
C LEU A 153 18.37 2.56 -3.10
N GLY A 154 18.31 2.70 -1.77
CA GLY A 154 19.42 3.23 -0.97
C GLY A 154 19.68 4.73 -1.13
N ASN A 155 18.76 5.49 -1.76
CA ASN A 155 18.92 6.93 -2.01
C ASN A 155 18.34 7.76 -0.86
N PHE A 156 19.00 7.76 0.27
CA PHE A 156 18.55 8.43 1.49
C PHE A 156 18.58 9.95 1.43
N ASP A 157 19.46 10.53 0.61
CA ASP A 157 19.48 11.99 0.39
C ASP A 157 18.15 12.48 -0.18
N ARG A 158 17.59 11.74 -1.15
CA ARG A 158 16.24 12.02 -1.69
C ARG A 158 15.14 11.79 -0.65
N VAL A 159 15.28 10.84 0.27
CA VAL A 159 14.33 10.66 1.38
C VAL A 159 14.33 11.88 2.30
N VAL A 160 15.51 12.45 2.60
CA VAL A 160 15.63 13.71 3.38
C VAL A 160 14.96 14.88 2.65
N GLU A 161 15.21 15.02 1.34
CA GLU A 161 14.55 16.07 0.55
C GLU A 161 13.01 15.93 0.56
N ILE A 162 12.50 14.71 0.45
CA ILE A 162 11.05 14.44 0.51
C ILE A 162 10.49 14.83 1.88
N ARG A 163 11.21 14.49 2.97
CA ARG A 163 10.84 14.88 4.34
C ARG A 163 10.65 16.39 4.47
N GLU A 164 11.61 17.18 3.98
CA GLU A 164 11.54 18.63 4.05
C GLU A 164 10.40 19.20 3.17
N LYS A 165 10.14 18.63 1.99
CA LYS A 165 8.96 19.00 1.17
C LYS A 165 7.66 18.72 1.89
N VAL A 166 7.53 17.58 2.57
CA VAL A 166 6.33 17.24 3.35
C VAL A 166 6.15 18.25 4.50
N LYS A 167 7.22 18.59 5.23
CA LYS A 167 7.17 19.60 6.29
C LYS A 167 6.72 20.98 5.79
N GLN A 168 7.16 21.40 4.61
CA GLN A 168 6.77 22.69 4.01
C GLN A 168 5.27 22.75 3.65
N ILE A 169 4.64 21.62 3.34
CA ILE A 169 3.20 21.53 3.01
C ILE A 169 2.32 21.60 4.27
N MET A 170 2.79 21.00 5.37
CA MET A 170 2.00 20.81 6.60
C MET A 170 1.37 22.08 7.18
N PRO A 171 2.08 23.23 7.28
CA PRO A 171 1.52 24.46 7.87
C PRO A 171 0.35 25.04 7.08
N ASN A 172 0.21 24.68 5.80
CA ASN A 172 -0.87 25.16 4.94
C ASN A 172 -2.15 24.32 5.01
N LEU A 173 -2.17 23.29 5.86
CA LEU A 173 -3.29 22.39 6.02
C LEU A 173 -4.17 22.81 7.18
N LYS A 174 -5.48 22.58 7.02
CA LYS A 174 -6.46 22.87 8.09
C LYS A 174 -6.24 21.91 9.26
N ASP A 175 -6.25 22.45 10.49
CA ASP A 175 -6.18 21.68 11.72
C ASP A 175 -7.24 20.57 11.79
N GLY A 176 -6.84 19.40 12.26
CA GLY A 176 -7.69 18.22 12.38
C GLY A 176 -8.13 17.59 11.06
N SER A 177 -7.66 18.12 9.91
CA SER A 177 -8.02 17.56 8.60
C SER A 177 -7.41 16.17 8.39
N PRO A 178 -8.07 15.30 7.58
CA PRO A 178 -7.48 14.01 7.20
C PRO A 178 -6.13 14.16 6.45
N ALA A 179 -5.95 15.25 5.70
CA ALA A 179 -4.70 15.53 5.01
C ALA A 179 -3.55 15.80 6.01
N LEU A 180 -3.80 16.59 7.07
CA LEU A 180 -2.82 16.85 8.11
C LEU A 180 -2.39 15.56 8.83
N ARG A 181 -3.36 14.69 9.20
CA ARG A 181 -3.06 13.38 9.82
C ARG A 181 -2.21 12.50 8.92
N ASN A 182 -2.53 12.43 7.62
CA ASN A 182 -1.73 11.66 6.67
C ASN A 182 -0.32 12.22 6.50
N GLY A 183 -0.17 13.54 6.54
CA GLY A 183 1.14 14.20 6.51
C GLY A 183 1.98 13.87 7.75
N GLN A 184 1.38 13.93 8.93
CA GLN A 184 2.02 13.55 10.19
C GLN A 184 2.47 12.09 10.18
N GLN A 185 1.57 11.17 9.78
CA GLN A 185 1.89 9.75 9.66
C GLN A 185 3.04 9.51 8.66
N LEU A 186 3.04 10.20 7.52
CA LEU A 186 4.13 10.10 6.55
C LEU A 186 5.47 10.58 7.12
N LEU A 187 5.48 11.69 7.86
CA LEU A 187 6.70 12.17 8.54
C LEU A 187 7.22 11.13 9.53
N THR A 188 6.36 10.52 10.33
CA THR A 188 6.72 9.43 11.25
C THR A 188 7.34 8.25 10.51
N ILE A 189 6.76 7.84 9.38
CA ILE A 189 7.30 6.75 8.53
C ILE A 189 8.69 7.13 8.01
N ILE A 190 8.87 8.34 7.47
CA ILE A 190 10.16 8.81 6.95
C ILE A 190 11.20 8.93 8.08
N ASP A 191 10.80 9.42 9.25
CA ASP A 191 11.68 9.49 10.42
C ASP A 191 12.13 8.10 10.87
N GLY A 192 11.25 7.09 10.83
CA GLY A 192 11.61 5.70 11.06
C GLY A 192 12.65 5.17 10.05
N MET A 193 12.44 5.42 8.74
CA MET A 193 13.38 5.04 7.68
C MET A 193 14.76 5.65 7.92
N LEU A 194 14.84 6.96 8.19
CA LEU A 194 16.09 7.68 8.40
C LEU A 194 16.78 7.28 9.72
N THR A 195 16.02 6.99 10.77
CA THR A 195 16.53 6.54 12.07
C THR A 195 17.13 5.14 11.95
N PHE A 196 16.48 4.25 11.23
CA PHE A 196 17.01 2.91 10.91
C PHE A 196 18.31 3.01 10.10
N HIS A 197 18.31 3.82 9.04
CA HIS A 197 19.50 4.01 8.21
C HIS A 197 20.73 4.56 8.98
N ARG A 198 20.49 5.38 10.02
CA ARG A 198 21.55 5.91 10.90
C ARG A 198 22.05 4.89 11.93
N GLY A 199 21.53 3.67 11.95
CA GLY A 199 21.88 2.62 12.91
C GLY A 199 21.25 2.77 14.30
N SER A 200 20.32 3.71 14.50
CA SER A 200 19.59 3.87 15.77
C SER A 200 18.42 2.89 15.85
N TYR A 201 18.73 1.59 15.88
CA TYR A 201 17.75 0.52 15.72
C TYR A 201 16.66 0.50 16.80
N MET A 202 17.00 0.70 18.07
CA MET A 202 16.03 0.74 19.17
C MET A 202 14.98 1.84 18.98
N ARG A 203 15.43 3.05 18.64
CA ARG A 203 14.53 4.17 18.40
C ARG A 203 13.69 3.97 17.13
N ALA A 204 14.26 3.37 16.09
CA ALA A 204 13.49 3.02 14.90
C ALA A 204 12.42 1.95 15.22
N TYR A 205 12.76 1.00 16.09
CA TYR A 205 11.84 -0.04 16.55
C TYR A 205 10.62 0.57 17.26
N GLU A 206 10.83 1.46 18.22
CA GLU A 206 9.75 2.19 18.91
C GLU A 206 8.82 2.91 17.92
N ILE A 207 9.39 3.63 16.93
CA ILE A 207 8.59 4.30 15.89
C ILE A 207 7.73 3.32 15.08
N TYR A 208 8.29 2.17 14.70
CA TYR A 208 7.53 1.19 13.91
C TYR A 208 6.53 0.40 14.75
N GLU A 209 6.78 0.18 16.04
CA GLU A 209 5.85 -0.42 16.98
C GLU A 209 4.61 0.47 17.16
N ASP A 210 4.80 1.78 17.39
CA ASP A 210 3.71 2.77 17.43
C ASP A 210 2.92 2.80 16.11
N LEU A 211 3.61 2.72 14.97
CA LEU A 211 2.97 2.66 13.65
C LEU A 211 2.16 1.36 13.48
N PHE A 212 2.61 0.23 14.02
CA PHE A 212 1.90 -1.03 13.97
C PHE A 212 0.58 -0.99 14.70
N GLU A 213 0.54 -0.40 15.90
CA GLU A 213 -0.69 -0.23 16.67
C GLU A 213 -1.71 0.65 15.97
N MET A 214 -1.25 1.69 15.26
CA MET A 214 -2.13 2.61 14.51
C MET A 214 -2.63 2.03 13.18
N THR A 215 -2.14 0.86 12.77
CA THR A 215 -2.35 0.32 11.43
C THR A 215 -3.42 -0.76 11.38
N SER A 216 -4.50 -0.51 10.61
CA SER A 216 -5.63 -1.44 10.47
C SER A 216 -5.62 -2.25 9.16
N TYR A 217 -4.94 -1.79 8.10
CA TYR A 217 -4.92 -2.47 6.81
C TYR A 217 -3.83 -3.56 6.75
N PRO A 218 -4.13 -4.75 6.21
CA PRO A 218 -3.16 -5.83 6.05
C PRO A 218 -1.86 -5.39 5.40
N LEU A 219 -1.92 -4.68 4.26
CA LEU A 219 -0.72 -4.20 3.57
C LEU A 219 0.17 -3.31 4.44
N SER A 220 -0.44 -2.38 5.20
CA SER A 220 0.33 -1.49 6.07
C SER A 220 0.97 -2.26 7.23
N ARG A 221 0.27 -3.28 7.77
CA ARG A 221 0.85 -4.17 8.77
C ARG A 221 2.06 -4.93 8.25
N LEU A 222 1.97 -5.48 7.02
CA LEU A 222 3.11 -6.12 6.36
C LEU A 222 4.31 -5.18 6.20
N THR A 223 4.06 -3.93 5.80
CA THR A 223 5.11 -2.90 5.67
C THR A 223 5.84 -2.67 6.99
N VAL A 224 5.11 -2.60 8.09
CA VAL A 224 5.70 -2.40 9.42
C VAL A 224 6.43 -3.65 9.89
N LEU A 225 5.81 -4.83 9.78
CA LEU A 225 6.38 -6.09 10.24
C LEU A 225 7.72 -6.41 9.55
N ILE A 226 7.85 -6.14 8.25
CA ILE A 226 9.11 -6.37 7.56
C ILE A 226 10.23 -5.43 8.06
N LYS A 227 9.88 -4.20 8.49
CA LYS A 227 10.84 -3.27 9.10
C LYS A 227 11.23 -3.74 10.51
N LEU A 228 10.28 -4.18 11.32
CA LEU A 228 10.54 -4.77 12.63
C LEU A 228 11.43 -6.01 12.49
N ALA A 229 11.12 -6.92 11.56
CA ALA A 229 11.93 -8.11 11.30
C ALA A 229 13.39 -7.79 10.92
N LYS A 230 13.61 -6.74 10.09
CA LYS A 230 14.97 -6.26 9.75
C LYS A 230 15.71 -5.76 11.00
N MET A 231 15.04 -5.04 11.90
CA MET A 231 15.66 -4.54 13.13
C MET A 231 15.95 -5.67 14.11
N ASP A 232 15.01 -6.59 14.30
CA ASP A 232 15.17 -7.78 15.15
C ASP A 232 16.34 -8.65 14.67
N GLN A 233 16.47 -8.84 13.35
CA GLN A 233 17.59 -9.59 12.76
C GLN A 233 18.93 -8.91 13.06
N VAL A 234 19.02 -7.57 12.92
CA VAL A 234 20.28 -6.82 13.17
C VAL A 234 20.59 -6.76 14.66
N THR A 235 19.60 -6.68 15.55
CA THR A 235 19.80 -6.64 17.02
C THR A 235 19.97 -8.03 17.65
N GLY A 236 19.82 -9.10 16.88
CA GLY A 236 19.98 -10.47 17.35
C GLY A 236 18.72 -11.10 17.95
N ALA A 237 17.56 -10.45 17.87
CA ALA A 237 16.27 -10.99 18.31
C ALA A 237 15.69 -11.97 17.25
N ILE A 238 16.47 -13.02 16.95
CA ILE A 238 16.26 -13.93 15.82
C ILE A 238 14.89 -14.61 15.82
N ARG A 239 14.34 -14.96 17.00
CA ARG A 239 13.02 -15.58 17.10
C ARG A 239 11.92 -14.62 16.70
N SER A 240 11.95 -13.37 17.19
CA SER A 240 11.00 -12.32 16.84
C SER A 240 11.08 -12.00 15.34
N ALA A 241 12.29 -11.89 14.78
CA ALA A 241 12.50 -11.69 13.35
C ALA A 241 11.83 -12.81 12.53
N ALA A 242 11.97 -14.07 12.95
CA ALA A 242 11.35 -15.21 12.29
C ALA A 242 9.83 -15.17 12.36
N ASP A 243 9.27 -14.92 13.54
CA ASP A 243 7.80 -14.82 13.74
C ASP A 243 7.18 -13.72 12.84
N HIS A 244 7.82 -12.56 12.76
CA HIS A 244 7.39 -11.47 11.86
C HIS A 244 7.47 -11.87 10.38
N CYS A 245 8.55 -12.53 9.98
CA CYS A 245 8.73 -12.98 8.60
C CYS A 245 7.71 -14.07 8.20
N GLU A 246 7.42 -15.03 9.08
CA GLU A 246 6.41 -16.06 8.83
C GLU A 246 5.03 -15.43 8.58
N TYR A 247 4.63 -14.45 9.39
CA TYR A 247 3.40 -13.71 9.15
C TYR A 247 3.40 -13.02 7.77
N VAL A 248 4.53 -12.39 7.37
CA VAL A 248 4.66 -11.74 6.07
C VAL A 248 4.57 -12.76 4.93
N LEU A 249 5.15 -13.95 5.07
CA LEU A 249 5.06 -15.01 4.06
C LEU A 249 3.62 -15.50 3.87
N ASP A 250 2.88 -15.68 4.96
CA ASP A 250 1.50 -16.17 4.90
C ASP A 250 0.55 -15.13 4.32
N SER A 251 0.67 -13.87 4.73
CA SER A 251 -0.28 -12.80 4.43
C SER A 251 0.15 -11.88 3.30
N GLY A 252 1.40 -11.94 2.85
CA GLY A 252 2.03 -10.98 1.93
C GLY A 252 1.55 -11.01 0.48
N GLY A 253 0.70 -11.97 0.10
CA GLY A 253 0.15 -12.05 -1.25
C GLY A 253 1.23 -12.10 -2.33
N THR A 254 1.23 -11.15 -3.28
CA THR A 254 2.24 -11.01 -4.34
C THR A 254 3.15 -9.80 -4.13
N THR A 255 3.27 -9.29 -2.88
CA THR A 255 4.15 -8.16 -2.56
C THR A 255 5.62 -8.59 -2.51
N PHE A 256 6.53 -7.64 -2.78
CA PHE A 256 7.97 -7.85 -2.68
C PHE A 256 8.44 -8.15 -1.24
N TYR A 257 7.61 -7.85 -0.24
CA TYR A 257 7.91 -8.17 1.16
C TYR A 257 8.10 -9.66 1.42
N LYS A 258 7.45 -10.54 0.64
CA LYS A 258 7.68 -11.99 0.75
C LYS A 258 9.14 -12.35 0.47
N LYS A 259 9.71 -11.80 -0.60
CA LYS A 259 11.12 -12.01 -0.92
C LYS A 259 12.04 -11.48 0.19
N GLN A 260 11.75 -10.30 0.73
CA GLN A 260 12.52 -9.76 1.86
C GLN A 260 12.39 -10.64 3.11
N ALA A 261 11.21 -11.17 3.41
CA ALA A 261 11.01 -12.09 4.53
C ALA A 261 11.81 -13.39 4.35
N GLU A 262 11.84 -13.97 3.14
CA GLU A 262 12.66 -15.13 2.81
C GLU A 262 14.17 -14.85 3.02
N GLU A 263 14.63 -13.68 2.57
CA GLU A 263 16.02 -13.25 2.75
C GLU A 263 16.39 -13.09 4.24
N ILE A 264 15.53 -12.47 5.04
CA ILE A 264 15.74 -12.32 6.50
C ILE A 264 15.74 -13.68 7.18
N LEU A 265 14.78 -14.58 6.87
CA LEU A 265 14.74 -15.93 7.44
C LEU A 265 15.98 -16.74 7.10
N ALA A 266 16.52 -16.59 5.90
CA ALA A 266 17.76 -17.25 5.52
C ALA A 266 18.95 -16.82 6.41
N LEU A 267 18.96 -15.53 6.82
CA LEU A 267 19.99 -15.01 7.74
C LEU A 267 19.73 -15.42 9.21
N CYS A 268 18.47 -15.67 9.59
CA CYS A 268 18.09 -16.12 10.92
C CYS A 268 18.38 -17.62 11.17
N ARG A 269 18.54 -18.43 10.13
CA ARG A 269 18.85 -19.85 10.28
C ARG A 269 20.31 -20.01 10.70
N PRO A 270 20.61 -20.82 11.76
CA PRO A 270 22.00 -21.13 12.09
C PRO A 270 22.65 -21.78 10.87
N ARG A 271 23.81 -21.26 10.45
CA ARG A 271 24.64 -21.96 9.45
C ARG A 271 24.84 -23.39 9.95
N LYS A 272 24.38 -24.40 9.20
CA LYS A 272 24.81 -25.78 9.43
C LYS A 272 26.34 -25.73 9.47
N LYS A 273 26.93 -26.10 10.62
CA LYS A 273 28.38 -26.38 10.64
C LYS A 273 28.62 -27.36 9.51
N GLU A 274 29.42 -26.97 8.53
CA GLU A 274 29.98 -27.92 7.60
C GLU A 274 30.57 -29.00 8.47
N GLU A 275 30.08 -30.24 8.34
CA GLU A 275 30.68 -31.42 8.97
C GLU A 275 32.13 -31.42 8.51
N GLU A 276 33.07 -31.15 9.43
CA GLU A 276 34.47 -31.39 9.20
C GLU A 276 34.57 -32.82 8.65
N PRO A 277 35.23 -33.03 7.49
CA PRO A 277 35.39 -34.38 6.98
C PRO A 277 36.11 -35.19 8.07
N ALA A 278 35.45 -36.27 8.50
CA ALA A 278 35.98 -37.20 9.48
C ALA A 278 37.42 -37.53 9.07
N ALA A 279 38.39 -37.15 9.92
CA ALA A 279 39.78 -37.52 9.75
C ALA A 279 39.86 -39.05 9.67
N GLU A 280 40.22 -39.56 8.51
CA GLU A 280 40.55 -40.95 8.31
C GLU A 280 41.63 -41.34 9.35
N GLN A 281 41.22 -42.11 10.37
CA GLN A 281 42.14 -42.76 11.25
C GLN A 281 42.83 -43.88 10.42
N THR A 282 43.99 -43.57 9.88
CA THR A 282 44.92 -44.59 9.38
C THR A 282 45.36 -45.42 10.57
N GLY A 283 44.80 -46.63 10.68
CA GLY A 283 45.25 -47.65 11.58
C GLY A 283 46.66 -48.11 11.17
N GLU A 284 47.65 -47.79 11.98
CA GLU A 284 48.95 -48.48 11.95
C GLU A 284 48.77 -49.86 12.56
N ASP A 285 48.77 -50.92 11.71
CA ASP A 285 48.95 -52.30 12.10
C ASP A 285 50.40 -52.46 12.57
N LYS A 286 50.58 -52.69 13.86
CA LYS A 286 51.82 -53.23 14.41
C LYS A 286 51.82 -54.74 14.26
N GLU A 287 52.58 -55.23 13.31
CA GLU A 287 53.01 -56.61 13.22
C GLU A 287 53.95 -56.95 14.42
N ASP A 288 53.43 -57.78 15.32
CA ASP A 288 54.23 -58.47 16.33
C ASP A 288 54.87 -59.67 15.65
N THR A 289 56.17 -59.60 15.42
CA THR A 289 56.98 -60.76 15.09
C THR A 289 57.57 -61.36 16.38
N ASP A 290 56.95 -62.45 16.84
CA ASP A 290 57.60 -63.42 17.72
C ASP A 290 58.73 -64.09 17.01
N GLY A 291 59.92 -64.10 17.61
CA GLY A 291 61.10 -64.86 17.22
C GLY A 291 61.76 -65.47 18.43
N ALA A 292 61.63 -66.77 18.50
CA ALA A 292 62.22 -67.62 19.48
C ALA A 292 63.79 -67.57 19.52
N GLU A 293 64.39 -67.62 20.70
CA GLU A 293 65.24 -68.58 21.32
C GLU A 293 65.63 -68.12 22.73
#